data_e467f9577f31cda668f27d86ac6e39b5
#
_entry.id   e467f9577f31cda668f27d86ac6e39b5
#
_cell.length_a   1.000
_cell.length_b   1.000
_cell.length_c   1.000
_cell.angle_alpha   90.00
_cell.angle_beta   90.00
_cell.angle_gamma   90.00
#
_symmetry.space_group_name_H-M   'P 1'
#
loop_
_entity.id
_entity.type
_entity.pdbx_description
1 polymer ?
#
loop_
_entity_poly.entity_id
_entity_poly.type
_entity_poly.pdbx_seq_one_letter_code
_entity_poly.pdbx_strand_id
1 'polypeptide(L)'
;GDVPQTQEETTGKGVGKDMKKECIAMLLAGGQGSRLYVLTGDMAKPAVPFGGKYRIIDFPLSNCTNSGIDTVGVLTQYRPLELNSYIGSGVPWDLDGSTGGVHILPPYMGSKGGTWYKGTANAIYQNIGFIDLYDPEYVVVLSGDHIYKMDYSKMVERHKAVGAACTISVMEVPWSEASRFGIMSVDENDLITEFAEKPKEPKSNLASMGIYVFTWKTLRRYLEADEANPN
;
A
#
# COMPACT_ATOMS: atom_id res chain seq x y z
N GLY A 1 -35.06 51.37 -2.62
CA GLY A 1 -34.81 50.67 -1.37
C GLY A 1 -33.65 49.69 -1.60
N ASP A 2 -32.44 50.13 -1.19
CA ASP A 2 -31.22 49.34 -1.31
C ASP A 2 -31.22 48.19 -0.28
N VAL A 3 -31.01 46.99 -0.74
CA VAL A 3 -30.73 45.81 0.10
C VAL A 3 -29.23 45.67 0.20
N PRO A 4 -28.61 45.67 1.37
CA PRO A 4 -27.16 45.40 1.51
C PRO A 4 -26.90 43.91 1.33
N GLN A 5 -26.07 43.55 0.37
CA GLN A 5 -25.48 42.21 0.27
C GLN A 5 -24.37 42.10 1.31
N THR A 6 -24.63 41.41 2.38
CA THR A 6 -23.62 40.89 3.28
C THR A 6 -22.98 39.66 2.64
N GLN A 7 -21.74 39.81 2.17
CA GLN A 7 -20.86 38.69 1.82
C GLN A 7 -20.41 38.06 3.15
N GLU A 8 -20.96 36.92 3.49
CA GLU A 8 -20.36 36.01 4.47
C GLU A 8 -19.12 35.36 3.84
N GLU A 9 -17.96 35.85 4.26
CA GLU A 9 -16.72 35.12 4.12
C GLU A 9 -16.82 33.79 4.92
N THR A 10 -17.14 32.70 4.26
CA THR A 10 -16.96 31.36 4.81
C THR A 10 -15.48 31.10 4.90
N THR A 11 -14.87 31.50 6.00
CA THR A 11 -13.56 31.03 6.41
C THR A 11 -13.62 29.52 6.58
N GLY A 12 -12.96 28.80 5.68
CA GLY A 12 -12.77 27.35 5.74
C GLY A 12 -12.08 26.96 7.05
N LYS A 13 -12.87 26.68 8.08
CA LYS A 13 -12.39 26.08 9.32
C LYS A 13 -12.24 24.58 9.14
N GLY A 14 -10.97 24.14 9.03
CA GLY A 14 -10.50 22.96 9.77
C GLY A 14 -11.15 21.62 9.51
N VAL A 15 -10.94 21.02 8.32
CA VAL A 15 -11.13 19.56 8.10
C VAL A 15 -9.93 18.74 8.62
N GLY A 16 -8.98 19.36 9.31
CA GLY A 16 -7.63 18.79 9.48
C GLY A 16 -7.33 18.07 10.80
N LYS A 17 -8.12 18.20 11.87
CA LYS A 17 -7.69 17.69 13.19
C LYS A 17 -8.21 16.31 13.57
N ASP A 18 -9.36 15.89 13.04
CA ASP A 18 -9.99 14.60 13.39
C ASP A 18 -9.56 13.41 12.51
N MET A 19 -8.78 13.63 11.45
CA MET A 19 -8.36 12.58 10.52
C MET A 19 -6.92 12.11 10.70
N LYS A 20 -6.15 12.71 11.59
CA LYS A 20 -4.75 12.28 11.80
C LYS A 20 -4.68 10.86 12.28
N LYS A 21 -3.86 10.05 11.60
CA LYS A 21 -3.61 8.64 11.92
C LYS A 21 -2.13 8.43 12.24
N GLU A 22 -1.84 7.51 13.14
CA GLU A 22 -0.46 7.11 13.36
C GLU A 22 0.08 6.31 12.17
N CYS A 23 -0.75 5.40 11.66
CA CYS A 23 -0.38 4.50 10.57
C CYS A 23 -1.57 4.32 9.61
N ILE A 24 -1.29 4.30 8.31
CA ILE A 24 -2.22 3.88 7.26
C ILE A 24 -1.60 2.80 6.40
N ALA A 25 -2.41 2.07 5.64
CA ALA A 25 -1.93 1.08 4.68
C ALA A 25 -2.17 1.52 3.23
N MET A 26 -1.21 1.21 2.36
CA MET A 26 -1.32 1.36 0.92
C MET A 26 -1.20 -0.03 0.29
N LEU A 27 -2.29 -0.54 -0.28
CA LEU A 27 -2.40 -1.88 -0.82
C LEU A 27 -2.28 -1.85 -2.35
N LEU A 28 -1.21 -2.46 -2.87
CA LEU A 28 -0.93 -2.51 -4.30
C LEU A 28 -1.73 -3.63 -4.97
N ALA A 29 -2.87 -3.29 -5.56
CA ALA A 29 -3.81 -4.23 -6.17
C ALA A 29 -3.83 -4.17 -7.71
N GLY A 30 -2.79 -3.62 -8.34
CA GLY A 30 -2.74 -3.32 -9.76
C GLY A 30 -2.12 -4.39 -10.66
N GLY A 31 -1.65 -5.52 -10.14
CA GLY A 31 -0.96 -6.55 -10.92
C GLY A 31 -1.86 -7.30 -11.89
N GLN A 32 -1.38 -7.54 -13.13
CA GLN A 32 -2.10 -8.32 -14.16
C GLN A 32 -2.26 -9.80 -13.80
N GLY A 33 -1.38 -10.34 -12.94
CA GLY A 33 -1.45 -11.75 -12.53
C GLY A 33 -1.21 -12.75 -13.66
N SER A 34 -0.42 -12.39 -14.67
CA SER A 34 -0.17 -13.19 -15.88
C SER A 34 0.22 -14.65 -15.64
N ARG A 35 0.79 -14.96 -14.46
CA ARG A 35 1.16 -16.32 -14.06
C ARG A 35 -0.02 -17.22 -13.68
N LEU A 36 -1.19 -16.65 -13.41
CA LEU A 36 -2.41 -17.41 -13.06
C LEU A 36 -3.29 -17.69 -14.28
N TYR A 37 -2.87 -17.28 -15.48
CA TYR A 37 -3.50 -17.55 -16.78
C TYR A 37 -5.03 -17.43 -16.77
N VAL A 38 -5.73 -18.57 -16.83
CA VAL A 38 -7.19 -18.65 -16.92
C VAL A 38 -7.89 -17.96 -15.74
N LEU A 39 -7.29 -17.98 -14.54
CA LEU A 39 -7.89 -17.38 -13.34
C LEU A 39 -7.87 -15.84 -13.36
N THR A 40 -6.98 -15.25 -14.14
CA THR A 40 -6.83 -13.78 -14.24
C THR A 40 -7.19 -13.23 -15.62
N GLY A 41 -7.75 -14.07 -16.51
CA GLY A 41 -8.19 -13.67 -17.84
C GLY A 41 -9.15 -12.49 -17.79
N ASP A 42 -10.11 -12.54 -16.87
CA ASP A 42 -11.20 -11.56 -16.76
C ASP A 42 -11.22 -10.74 -15.47
N MET A 43 -10.31 -11.01 -14.52
CA MET A 43 -10.27 -10.32 -13.23
C MET A 43 -8.85 -9.97 -12.77
N ALA A 44 -8.73 -8.94 -11.93
CA ALA A 44 -7.47 -8.61 -11.27
C ALA A 44 -7.06 -9.72 -10.30
N LYS A 45 -5.74 -9.97 -10.16
CA LYS A 45 -5.22 -11.03 -9.27
C LYS A 45 -5.76 -10.96 -7.84
N PRO A 46 -5.86 -9.79 -7.18
CA PRO A 46 -6.44 -9.72 -5.84
C PRO A 46 -7.91 -10.13 -5.75
N ALA A 47 -8.66 -10.08 -6.87
CA ALA A 47 -10.07 -10.48 -6.93
C ALA A 47 -10.27 -11.99 -7.12
N VAL A 48 -9.20 -12.76 -7.36
CA VAL A 48 -9.29 -14.20 -7.59
C VAL A 48 -9.83 -14.91 -6.35
N PRO A 49 -10.86 -15.77 -6.50
CA PRO A 49 -11.39 -16.58 -5.41
C PRO A 49 -10.34 -17.51 -4.81
N PHE A 50 -10.37 -17.62 -3.48
CA PHE A 50 -9.49 -18.49 -2.71
C PHE A 50 -10.27 -19.21 -1.61
N GLY A 51 -10.10 -20.52 -1.52
CA GLY A 51 -10.77 -21.33 -0.49
C GLY A 51 -12.28 -21.36 -0.60
N GLY A 52 -12.84 -21.09 -1.77
CA GLY A 52 -14.27 -21.17 -2.08
C GLY A 52 -15.12 -19.99 -1.62
N LYS A 53 -14.78 -19.35 -0.50
CA LYS A 53 -15.56 -18.24 0.08
C LYS A 53 -14.88 -16.88 -0.03
N TYR A 54 -13.56 -16.86 0.05
CA TYR A 54 -12.77 -15.64 0.11
C TYR A 54 -12.16 -15.29 -1.25
N ARG A 55 -11.63 -14.07 -1.35
CA ARG A 55 -10.73 -13.64 -2.42
C ARG A 55 -9.35 -13.33 -1.84
N ILE A 56 -8.35 -13.26 -2.68
CA ILE A 56 -6.96 -12.98 -2.23
C ILE A 56 -6.90 -11.67 -1.43
N ILE A 57 -7.63 -10.63 -1.86
CA ILE A 57 -7.67 -9.32 -1.19
C ILE A 57 -8.19 -9.37 0.26
N ASP A 58 -8.98 -10.39 0.62
CA ASP A 58 -9.52 -10.51 1.98
C ASP A 58 -8.42 -10.65 3.04
N PHE A 59 -7.31 -11.29 2.70
CA PHE A 59 -6.21 -11.53 3.63
C PHE A 59 -5.53 -10.22 4.06
N PRO A 60 -5.00 -9.37 3.14
CA PRO A 60 -4.39 -8.11 3.55
C PRO A 60 -5.38 -7.13 4.19
N LEU A 61 -6.65 -7.07 3.76
CA LEU A 61 -7.65 -6.21 4.39
C LEU A 61 -7.97 -6.65 5.81
N SER A 62 -8.20 -7.95 6.03
CA SER A 62 -8.41 -8.51 7.36
C SER A 62 -7.20 -8.32 8.27
N ASN A 63 -5.98 -8.50 7.74
CA ASN A 63 -4.76 -8.26 8.50
C ASN A 63 -4.63 -6.78 8.91
N CYS A 64 -4.99 -5.83 8.06
CA CYS A 64 -5.00 -4.40 8.41
C CYS A 64 -5.88 -4.15 9.63
N THR A 65 -7.14 -4.56 9.57
CA THR A 65 -8.09 -4.37 10.68
C THR A 65 -7.62 -5.06 11.96
N ASN A 66 -7.18 -6.32 11.86
CA ASN A 66 -6.67 -7.07 13.01
C ASN A 66 -5.36 -6.48 13.59
N SER A 67 -4.66 -5.65 12.82
CA SER A 67 -3.46 -4.93 13.25
C SER A 67 -3.75 -3.50 13.74
N GLY A 68 -5.03 -3.11 13.85
CA GLY A 68 -5.44 -1.78 14.27
C GLY A 68 -5.25 -0.69 13.19
N ILE A 69 -5.06 -1.08 11.93
CA ILE A 69 -4.96 -0.16 10.80
C ILE A 69 -6.37 -0.03 10.19
N ASP A 70 -7.02 1.09 10.44
CA ASP A 70 -8.40 1.38 10.06
C ASP A 70 -8.54 2.18 8.76
N THR A 71 -7.43 2.54 8.12
CA THR A 71 -7.40 3.36 6.91
C THR A 71 -6.53 2.69 5.85
N VAL A 72 -7.13 2.32 4.73
CA VAL A 72 -6.47 1.58 3.66
C VAL A 72 -6.74 2.20 2.30
N GLY A 73 -5.69 2.64 1.61
CA GLY A 73 -5.76 3.02 0.19
C GLY A 73 -5.48 1.80 -0.68
N VAL A 74 -6.41 1.39 -1.53
CA VAL A 74 -6.26 0.28 -2.47
C VAL A 74 -5.97 0.82 -3.87
N LEU A 75 -4.73 0.65 -4.33
CA LEU A 75 -4.26 1.12 -5.63
C LEU A 75 -4.63 0.09 -6.70
N THR A 76 -5.65 0.42 -7.50
CA THR A 76 -6.16 -0.47 -8.56
C THR A 76 -5.72 0.03 -9.92
N GLN A 77 -5.49 -0.86 -10.86
CA GLN A 77 -5.09 -0.49 -12.23
C GLN A 77 -5.76 -1.35 -13.29
N TYR A 78 -5.63 -2.67 -13.23
CA TYR A 78 -6.19 -3.57 -14.22
C TYR A 78 -7.53 -4.13 -13.77
N ARG A 79 -8.52 -4.13 -14.69
CA ARG A 79 -9.87 -4.72 -14.48
C ARG A 79 -10.45 -4.38 -13.09
N PRO A 80 -10.56 -3.08 -12.76
CA PRO A 80 -10.88 -2.66 -11.40
C PRO A 80 -12.34 -2.92 -11.02
N LEU A 81 -13.24 -3.06 -11.99
CA LEU A 81 -14.69 -3.08 -11.75
C LEU A 81 -15.10 -4.18 -10.77
N GLU A 82 -14.65 -5.41 -11.01
CA GLU A 82 -15.02 -6.54 -10.16
C GLU A 82 -14.40 -6.42 -8.76
N LEU A 83 -13.13 -6.02 -8.69
CA LEU A 83 -12.45 -5.78 -7.42
C LEU A 83 -13.10 -4.66 -6.62
N ASN A 84 -13.41 -3.54 -7.27
CA ASN A 84 -14.05 -2.39 -6.64
C ASN A 84 -15.45 -2.75 -6.13
N SER A 85 -16.23 -3.49 -6.93
CA SER A 85 -17.56 -3.95 -6.53
C SER A 85 -17.51 -4.92 -5.35
N TYR A 86 -16.47 -5.76 -5.28
CA TYR A 86 -16.28 -6.70 -4.18
C TYR A 86 -15.89 -5.99 -2.89
N ILE A 87 -14.96 -5.04 -2.96
CA ILE A 87 -14.52 -4.25 -1.79
C ILE A 87 -15.68 -3.37 -1.29
N GLY A 88 -16.43 -2.75 -2.20
CA GLY A 88 -17.55 -1.87 -1.85
C GLY A 88 -17.12 -0.79 -0.87
N SER A 89 -17.88 -0.64 0.21
CA SER A 89 -17.61 0.32 1.30
C SER A 89 -16.68 -0.21 2.40
N GLY A 90 -16.22 -1.46 2.32
CA GLY A 90 -15.32 -2.04 3.32
C GLY A 90 -15.99 -2.68 4.55
N VAL A 91 -17.33 -2.71 4.61
CA VAL A 91 -18.12 -3.31 5.71
C VAL A 91 -17.65 -4.70 6.13
N PRO A 92 -17.36 -5.65 5.20
CA PRO A 92 -16.94 -6.99 5.60
C PRO A 92 -15.63 -7.05 6.43
N TRP A 93 -14.85 -6.00 6.43
CA TRP A 93 -13.58 -5.91 7.16
C TRP A 93 -13.57 -4.83 8.24
N ASP A 94 -14.74 -4.24 8.60
CA ASP A 94 -14.83 -3.08 9.49
C ASP A 94 -14.00 -1.87 9.01
N LEU A 95 -13.91 -1.70 7.68
CA LEU A 95 -13.19 -0.61 7.01
C LEU A 95 -14.14 0.40 6.36
N ASP A 96 -15.26 0.68 7.02
CA ASP A 96 -16.30 1.63 6.58
C ASP A 96 -16.45 2.85 7.50
N GLY A 97 -15.45 3.07 8.35
CA GLY A 97 -15.43 4.19 9.30
C GLY A 97 -15.44 5.55 8.61
N SER A 98 -16.13 6.52 9.22
CA SER A 98 -16.25 7.90 8.71
C SER A 98 -14.92 8.70 8.72
N THR A 99 -13.97 8.31 9.58
CA THR A 99 -12.66 8.97 9.74
C THR A 99 -11.49 8.14 9.19
N GLY A 100 -11.79 7.09 8.46
CA GLY A 100 -10.83 6.16 7.89
C GLY A 100 -11.53 5.31 6.83
N GLY A 101 -11.32 3.99 6.88
CA GLY A 101 -11.96 3.03 5.99
C GLY A 101 -11.12 2.66 4.77
N VAL A 102 -11.72 1.89 3.87
CA VAL A 102 -11.08 1.51 2.61
C VAL A 102 -11.41 2.49 1.51
N HIS A 103 -10.39 2.93 0.78
CA HIS A 103 -10.50 3.86 -0.34
C HIS A 103 -9.90 3.24 -1.60
N ILE A 104 -10.68 3.22 -2.68
CA ILE A 104 -10.19 2.76 -3.97
C ILE A 104 -9.50 3.93 -4.67
N LEU A 105 -8.24 3.73 -5.04
CA LEU A 105 -7.37 4.72 -5.65
C LEU A 105 -6.94 4.26 -7.05
N PRO A 106 -7.75 4.54 -8.08
CA PRO A 106 -7.35 4.27 -9.47
C PRO A 106 -6.34 5.31 -9.96
N PRO A 107 -5.56 5.03 -11.01
CA PRO A 107 -4.80 6.06 -11.71
C PRO A 107 -5.75 7.17 -12.17
N TYR A 108 -5.37 8.43 -11.98
CA TYR A 108 -6.22 9.54 -12.39
C TYR A 108 -5.61 10.35 -13.53
N MET A 109 -6.50 11.02 -14.28
CA MET A 109 -6.12 11.92 -15.35
C MET A 109 -5.79 13.29 -14.77
N GLY A 110 -4.53 13.65 -14.75
CA GLY A 110 -4.12 15.03 -14.47
C GLY A 110 -4.35 15.97 -15.66
N SER A 111 -4.17 17.25 -15.48
CA SER A 111 -4.32 18.28 -16.56
C SER A 111 -3.40 18.07 -17.78
N LYS A 112 -2.36 17.26 -17.66
CA LYS A 112 -1.40 16.90 -18.70
C LYS A 112 -1.65 15.51 -19.33
N GLY A 113 -2.80 14.90 -19.08
CA GLY A 113 -3.14 13.54 -19.50
C GLY A 113 -3.01 12.52 -18.37
N GLY A 114 -3.72 11.39 -18.49
CA GLY A 114 -3.66 10.29 -17.52
C GLY A 114 -2.49 9.37 -17.83
N THR A 115 -1.80 8.96 -16.79
CA THR A 115 -0.77 7.92 -16.92
C THR A 115 -1.11 6.76 -15.99
N TRP A 116 -1.04 5.55 -16.53
CA TRP A 116 -1.05 4.35 -15.74
C TRP A 116 0.09 4.39 -14.70
N TYR A 117 -0.09 3.70 -13.59
CA TYR A 117 1.02 3.55 -12.64
C TYR A 117 2.20 2.87 -13.33
N LYS A 118 3.34 3.55 -13.38
CA LYS A 118 4.57 3.06 -14.01
C LYS A 118 5.29 2.01 -13.18
N GLY A 119 4.84 1.81 -11.95
CA GLY A 119 5.39 0.87 -10.99
C GLY A 119 4.87 1.15 -9.59
N THR A 120 5.34 0.40 -8.61
CA THR A 120 4.86 0.50 -7.22
C THR A 120 5.18 1.85 -6.57
N ALA A 121 6.39 2.37 -6.75
CA ALA A 121 6.79 3.68 -6.23
C ALA A 121 5.95 4.81 -6.86
N ASN A 122 5.77 4.78 -8.18
CA ASN A 122 4.94 5.77 -8.88
C ASN A 122 3.47 5.71 -8.46
N ALA A 123 2.94 4.52 -8.14
CA ALA A 123 1.58 4.38 -7.63
C ALA A 123 1.42 5.09 -6.27
N ILE A 124 2.37 4.94 -5.38
CA ILE A 124 2.37 5.65 -4.09
C ILE A 124 2.56 7.16 -4.30
N TYR A 125 3.49 7.56 -5.17
CA TYR A 125 3.74 8.96 -5.51
C TYR A 125 2.49 9.68 -5.99
N GLN A 126 1.75 9.10 -6.94
CA GLN A 126 0.51 9.69 -7.45
C GLN A 126 -0.57 9.87 -6.37
N ASN A 127 -0.46 9.16 -5.25
CA ASN A 127 -1.42 9.20 -4.15
C ASN A 127 -0.88 9.86 -2.87
N ILE A 128 0.19 10.65 -2.96
CA ILE A 128 0.73 11.43 -1.82
C ILE A 128 -0.37 12.28 -1.20
N GLY A 129 -1.21 12.94 -2.01
CA GLY A 129 -2.31 13.77 -1.52
C GLY A 129 -3.32 13.00 -0.66
N PHE A 130 -3.61 11.74 -1.00
CA PHE A 130 -4.44 10.87 -0.16
C PHE A 130 -3.76 10.58 1.19
N ILE A 131 -2.48 10.24 1.18
CA ILE A 131 -1.75 9.94 2.40
C ILE A 131 -1.67 11.16 3.31
N ASP A 132 -1.40 12.34 2.73
CA ASP A 132 -1.30 13.61 3.46
C ASP A 132 -2.61 14.04 4.14
N LEU A 133 -3.77 13.59 3.66
CA LEU A 133 -5.04 13.83 4.35
C LEU A 133 -5.06 13.29 5.78
N TYR A 134 -4.34 12.21 6.02
CA TYR A 134 -4.26 11.52 7.31
C TYR A 134 -3.01 11.89 8.12
N ASP A 135 -2.07 12.63 7.54
CA ASP A 135 -0.80 13.04 8.16
C ASP A 135 -0.16 11.93 9.02
N PRO A 136 0.06 10.71 8.45
CA PRO A 136 0.54 9.59 9.23
C PRO A 136 2.03 9.72 9.56
N GLU A 137 2.46 9.09 10.65
CA GLU A 137 3.88 8.90 10.92
C GLU A 137 4.45 7.75 10.08
N TYR A 138 3.66 6.70 9.91
CA TYR A 138 4.05 5.46 9.23
C TYR A 138 3.07 5.08 8.13
N VAL A 139 3.61 4.48 7.08
CA VAL A 139 2.82 3.90 5.98
C VAL A 139 3.23 2.44 5.80
N VAL A 140 2.25 1.54 5.90
CA VAL A 140 2.44 0.14 5.55
C VAL A 140 2.11 -0.05 4.08
N VAL A 141 3.08 -0.50 3.30
CA VAL A 141 2.88 -0.81 1.88
C VAL A 141 2.77 -2.32 1.72
N LEU A 142 1.67 -2.76 1.14
CA LEU A 142 1.29 -4.16 1.02
C LEU A 142 1.14 -4.58 -0.44
N SER A 143 1.62 -5.76 -0.78
CA SER A 143 1.23 -6.43 -2.01
C SER A 143 -0.17 -7.01 -1.86
N GLY A 144 -1.05 -6.75 -2.84
CA GLY A 144 -2.45 -7.22 -2.83
C GLY A 144 -2.62 -8.69 -3.20
N ASP A 145 -1.54 -9.43 -3.36
CA ASP A 145 -1.55 -10.81 -3.86
C ASP A 145 -0.95 -11.83 -2.87
N HIS A 146 -0.71 -11.43 -1.63
CA HIS A 146 -0.21 -12.35 -0.61
C HIS A 146 -1.34 -12.94 0.24
N ILE A 147 -1.16 -14.21 0.62
CA ILE A 147 -2.12 -14.98 1.42
C ILE A 147 -1.42 -15.39 2.71
N TYR A 148 -1.24 -14.42 3.61
CA TYR A 148 -0.65 -14.63 4.92
C TYR A 148 -1.60 -14.13 6.01
N LYS A 149 -1.65 -14.82 7.13
CA LYS A 149 -2.23 -14.31 8.37
C LYS A 149 -1.11 -13.62 9.14
N MET A 150 -1.12 -12.30 9.17
CA MET A 150 -0.08 -11.47 9.78
C MET A 150 -0.67 -10.38 10.66
N ASP A 151 0.08 -10.07 11.69
CA ASP A 151 -0.12 -8.90 12.52
C ASP A 151 0.93 -7.83 12.15
N TYR A 152 0.50 -6.83 11.38
CA TYR A 152 1.37 -5.75 10.92
C TYR A 152 1.79 -4.81 12.07
N SER A 153 1.05 -4.78 13.19
CA SER A 153 1.40 -3.94 14.34
C SER A 153 2.78 -4.27 14.87
N LYS A 154 3.17 -5.54 14.87
CA LYS A 154 4.51 -5.99 15.30
C LYS A 154 5.64 -5.42 14.44
N MET A 155 5.39 -5.29 13.12
CA MET A 155 6.36 -4.63 12.22
C MET A 155 6.47 -3.15 12.53
N VAL A 156 5.33 -2.47 12.76
CA VAL A 156 5.29 -1.05 13.10
C VAL A 156 6.00 -0.80 14.45
N GLU A 157 5.75 -1.64 15.46
CA GLU A 157 6.44 -1.56 16.75
C GLU A 157 7.96 -1.74 16.61
N ARG A 158 8.40 -2.75 15.84
CA ARG A 158 9.83 -2.95 15.57
C ARG A 158 10.44 -1.75 14.84
N HIS A 159 9.74 -1.24 13.83
CA HIS A 159 10.13 -0.06 13.06
C HIS A 159 10.39 1.16 13.96
N LYS A 160 9.46 1.42 14.88
CA LYS A 160 9.57 2.49 15.89
C LYS A 160 10.76 2.24 16.82
N ALA A 161 10.87 1.03 17.36
CA ALA A 161 11.88 0.68 18.36
C ALA A 161 13.31 0.88 17.84
N VAL A 162 13.55 0.63 16.55
CA VAL A 162 14.88 0.77 15.94
C VAL A 162 15.06 2.11 15.22
N GLY A 163 14.03 2.95 15.15
CA GLY A 163 14.07 4.25 14.44
C GLY A 163 14.37 4.09 12.95
N ALA A 164 13.88 3.04 12.32
CA ALA A 164 14.16 2.74 10.93
C ALA A 164 13.49 3.73 9.96
N ALA A 165 14.08 3.92 8.79
CA ALA A 165 13.44 4.60 7.65
C ALA A 165 12.52 3.66 6.87
N CYS A 166 12.93 2.38 6.78
CA CYS A 166 12.19 1.30 6.13
C CYS A 166 12.39 0.00 6.93
N THR A 167 11.31 -0.75 7.12
CA THR A 167 11.34 -2.11 7.67
C THR A 167 10.67 -3.04 6.66
N ILE A 168 11.31 -4.15 6.35
CA ILE A 168 10.86 -5.10 5.33
C ILE A 168 10.58 -6.44 5.98
N SER A 169 9.41 -7.02 5.72
CA SER A 169 9.13 -8.38 6.10
C SER A 169 9.82 -9.35 5.16
N VAL A 170 10.55 -10.29 5.73
CA VAL A 170 11.25 -11.34 4.98
C VAL A 170 10.86 -12.73 5.51
N MET A 171 11.02 -13.73 4.68
CA MET A 171 10.91 -15.13 5.06
C MET A 171 12.08 -15.92 4.49
N GLU A 172 12.50 -16.94 5.21
CA GLU A 172 13.46 -17.89 4.66
C GLU A 172 12.79 -18.77 3.61
N VAL A 173 13.43 -18.88 2.45
CA VAL A 173 13.01 -19.78 1.38
C VAL A 173 14.10 -20.82 1.11
N PRO A 174 13.76 -21.98 0.52
CA PRO A 174 14.78 -22.90 0.06
C PRO A 174 15.77 -22.21 -0.87
N TRP A 175 17.06 -22.47 -0.72
CA TRP A 175 18.10 -21.86 -1.54
C TRP A 175 17.87 -22.05 -3.05
N SER A 176 17.30 -23.20 -3.44
CA SER A 176 16.92 -23.49 -4.83
C SER A 176 15.85 -22.55 -5.40
N GLU A 177 15.07 -21.90 -4.54
CA GLU A 177 13.99 -20.97 -4.90
C GLU A 177 14.41 -19.51 -4.78
N ALA A 178 15.52 -19.22 -4.09
CA ALA A 178 15.91 -17.85 -3.73
C ALA A 178 16.07 -16.93 -4.96
N SER A 179 16.56 -17.45 -6.09
CA SER A 179 16.69 -16.68 -7.34
C SER A 179 15.38 -16.18 -7.95
N ARG A 180 14.23 -16.59 -7.41
CA ARG A 180 12.90 -16.16 -7.88
C ARG A 180 12.37 -14.92 -7.18
N PHE A 181 13.02 -14.49 -6.10
CA PHE A 181 12.56 -13.45 -5.20
C PHE A 181 13.55 -12.28 -5.11
N GLY A 182 13.08 -11.16 -4.60
CA GLY A 182 13.96 -10.12 -4.07
C GLY A 182 14.59 -10.62 -2.77
N ILE A 183 15.91 -10.70 -2.75
CA ILE A 183 16.69 -11.29 -1.65
C ILE A 183 17.36 -10.19 -0.84
N MET A 184 17.23 -10.27 0.48
CA MET A 184 17.88 -9.40 1.45
C MET A 184 19.09 -10.10 2.05
N SER A 185 20.20 -9.38 2.17
CA SER A 185 21.29 -9.73 3.10
C SER A 185 21.22 -8.78 4.28
N VAL A 186 21.41 -9.30 5.49
CA VAL A 186 21.36 -8.53 6.73
C VAL A 186 22.63 -8.77 7.54
N ASP A 187 22.96 -7.83 8.43
CA ASP A 187 24.00 -8.00 9.43
C ASP A 187 23.46 -8.67 10.73
N GLU A 188 24.30 -8.75 11.74
CA GLU A 188 23.98 -9.33 13.06
C GLU A 188 22.88 -8.58 13.85
N ASN A 189 22.53 -7.37 13.43
CA ASN A 189 21.49 -6.52 14.03
C ASN A 189 20.22 -6.48 13.19
N ASP A 190 20.08 -7.34 12.17
CA ASP A 190 18.99 -7.35 11.18
C ASP A 190 18.96 -6.09 10.31
N LEU A 191 20.06 -5.34 10.20
CA LEU A 191 20.16 -4.22 9.26
C LEU A 191 20.41 -4.75 7.85
N ILE A 192 19.61 -4.29 6.89
CA ILE A 192 19.76 -4.66 5.49
C ILE A 192 21.06 -4.08 4.95
N THR A 193 21.96 -4.95 4.51
CA THR A 193 23.25 -4.59 3.91
C THR A 193 23.21 -4.64 2.39
N GLU A 194 22.34 -5.49 1.81
CA GLU A 194 22.20 -5.64 0.37
C GLU A 194 20.79 -6.09 0.01
N PHE A 195 20.27 -5.58 -1.10
CA PHE A 195 19.06 -6.06 -1.77
C PHE A 195 19.41 -6.46 -3.21
N ALA A 196 18.99 -7.65 -3.61
CA ALA A 196 19.18 -8.14 -4.97
C ALA A 196 17.87 -8.69 -5.53
N GLU A 197 17.36 -8.09 -6.60
CA GLU A 197 16.13 -8.55 -7.27
C GLU A 197 16.46 -9.76 -8.16
N LYS A 198 15.89 -10.90 -7.82
CA LYS A 198 16.02 -12.19 -8.55
C LYS A 198 17.47 -12.50 -8.95
N PRO A 199 18.40 -12.52 -7.99
CA PRO A 199 19.81 -12.75 -8.28
C PRO A 199 20.04 -14.15 -8.85
N LYS A 200 20.93 -14.27 -9.85
CA LYS A 200 21.32 -15.58 -10.37
C LYS A 200 22.05 -16.42 -9.32
N GLU A 201 22.85 -15.76 -8.50
CA GLU A 201 23.62 -16.34 -7.40
C GLU A 201 23.24 -15.61 -6.10
N PRO A 202 22.22 -16.09 -5.39
CA PRO A 202 21.76 -15.47 -4.16
C PRO A 202 22.80 -15.62 -3.05
N LYS A 203 23.10 -14.51 -2.35
CA LYS A 203 24.00 -14.50 -1.19
C LYS A 203 23.28 -14.81 0.14
N SER A 204 21.95 -14.80 0.11
CA SER A 204 21.06 -15.07 1.23
C SER A 204 19.82 -15.78 0.72
N ASN A 205 19.05 -16.38 1.63
CA ASN A 205 17.75 -16.97 1.33
C ASN A 205 16.60 -16.23 2.00
N LEU A 206 16.83 -15.00 2.48
CA LEU A 206 15.80 -14.12 3.03
C LEU A 206 15.05 -13.42 1.89
N ALA A 207 13.89 -13.94 1.55
CA ALA A 207 13.04 -13.40 0.49
C ALA A 207 12.10 -12.31 1.01
N SER A 208 12.01 -11.20 0.28
CA SER A 208 11.02 -10.17 0.55
C SER A 208 9.60 -10.71 0.40
N MET A 209 8.76 -10.45 1.39
CA MET A 209 7.34 -10.79 1.35
C MET A 209 6.49 -9.72 0.62
N GLY A 210 7.09 -8.62 0.17
CA GLY A 210 6.35 -7.50 -0.40
C GLY A 210 5.53 -6.71 0.62
N ILE A 211 5.97 -6.70 1.87
CA ILE A 211 5.34 -6.02 2.99
C ILE A 211 6.38 -5.10 3.62
N TYR A 212 6.09 -3.80 3.65
CA TYR A 212 7.02 -2.76 4.05
C TYR A 212 6.37 -1.82 5.05
N VAL A 213 7.14 -1.34 6.02
CA VAL A 213 6.79 -0.19 6.87
C VAL A 213 7.76 0.93 6.57
N PHE A 214 7.25 2.10 6.24
CA PHE A 214 8.04 3.29 5.98
C PHE A 214 7.70 4.40 6.98
N THR A 215 8.71 5.15 7.41
CA THR A 215 8.51 6.48 8.00
C THR A 215 8.05 7.41 6.88
N TRP A 216 6.80 7.90 6.95
CA TRP A 216 6.16 8.62 5.84
C TRP A 216 6.97 9.80 5.32
N LYS A 217 7.44 10.65 6.22
CA LYS A 217 8.25 11.83 5.85
C LYS A 217 9.49 11.46 5.04
N THR A 218 10.11 10.31 5.34
CA THR A 218 11.28 9.83 4.62
C THR A 218 10.88 9.26 3.26
N LEU A 219 9.87 8.40 3.20
CA LEU A 219 9.38 7.84 1.94
C LEU A 219 8.96 8.95 0.97
N ARG A 220 8.14 9.92 1.43
CA ARG A 220 7.69 11.05 0.63
C ARG A 220 8.84 11.79 -0.03
N ARG A 221 9.89 12.12 0.74
CA ARG A 221 11.08 12.82 0.20
C ARG A 221 11.76 12.04 -0.93
N TYR A 222 11.86 10.71 -0.79
CA TYR A 222 12.47 9.88 -1.83
C TYR A 222 11.56 9.76 -3.07
N LEU A 223 10.26 9.64 -2.90
CA LEU A 223 9.32 9.60 -4.01
C LEU A 223 9.33 10.91 -4.82
N GLU A 224 9.36 12.06 -4.14
CA GLU A 224 9.44 13.38 -4.78
C GLU A 224 10.78 13.57 -5.51
N ALA A 225 11.89 13.08 -4.93
CA ALA A 225 13.21 13.14 -5.56
C ALA A 225 13.33 12.23 -6.78
N ASP A 226 12.74 11.04 -6.75
CA ASP A 226 12.74 10.08 -7.85
C ASP A 226 11.94 10.61 -9.06
N GLU A 227 10.75 11.17 -8.81
CA GLU A 227 9.93 11.76 -9.89
C GLU A 227 10.55 13.01 -10.53
N ALA A 228 11.35 13.76 -9.75
CA ALA A 228 12.08 14.92 -10.27
C ALA A 228 13.29 14.54 -11.13
N ASN A 229 13.67 13.26 -11.14
CA ASN A 229 14.86 12.76 -11.85
C ASN A 229 14.41 12.06 -13.15
N PRO A 230 14.53 12.70 -14.32
CA PRO A 230 14.12 12.12 -15.60
C PRO A 230 15.19 11.09 -16.07
N ASN A 231 15.11 9.85 -15.59
CA ASN A 231 15.83 8.71 -16.17
C ASN A 231 14.88 7.84 -17.00
#